data_19ed376d3d2bbfbad14753484fa88f35
#
_entry.id   19ed376d3d2bbfbad14753484fa88f35
#
_cell.length_a   1.000
_cell.length_b   1.000
_cell.length_c   1.000
_cell.angle_alpha   90.00
_cell.angle_beta   90.00
_cell.angle_gamma   90.00
#
_symmetry.space_group_name_H-M   'P 1'
#
loop_
_entity.id
_entity.type
_entity.pdbx_description
1 polymer ?
#
loop_
_entity_poly.entity_id
_entity_poly.type
_entity_poly.pdbx_seq_one_letter_code
_entity_poly.pdbx_strand_id
1 'polypeptide(L)' 'MQQPLLVDAYAAHAATGIRPGTIRVWLHRGKLTHHGHDQAGRALVDLHELQDHLTAKAA' A
#
# COMPACT_ATOMS: atom_id res chain seq x y z
N MET A 1 -12.14 13.94 -8.79
CA MET A 1 -11.96 12.49 -8.59
C MET A 1 -10.49 12.20 -8.40
N GLN A 2 -10.14 11.51 -7.33
CA GLN A 2 -8.76 11.10 -7.11
C GLN A 2 -8.48 9.83 -7.89
N GLN A 3 -7.39 9.86 -8.66
CA GLN A 3 -6.90 8.66 -9.30
C GLN A 3 -6.06 7.86 -8.30
N PRO A 4 -6.13 6.53 -8.30
CA PRO A 4 -5.27 5.73 -7.45
C PRO A 4 -3.80 5.99 -7.78
N LEU A 5 -2.99 6.13 -6.75
CA LEU A 5 -1.54 6.25 -6.91
C LEU A 5 -0.93 4.89 -6.60
N LEU A 6 -0.79 4.07 -7.64
CA LEU A 6 -0.35 2.68 -7.49
C LEU A 6 1.16 2.60 -7.39
N VAL A 7 1.64 1.99 -6.32
CA VAL A 7 3.07 1.82 -6.04
C VAL A 7 3.30 0.41 -5.50
N ASP A 8 4.54 -0.09 -5.64
CA ASP A 8 4.89 -1.36 -5.02
C ASP A 8 5.17 -1.16 -3.52
N ALA A 9 5.40 -2.26 -2.80
CA ALA A 9 5.62 -2.20 -1.36
C ALA A 9 6.87 -1.41 -0.99
N TYR A 10 7.91 -1.45 -1.81
CA TYR A 10 9.14 -0.72 -1.52
C TYR A 10 8.97 0.78 -1.70
N ALA A 11 8.31 1.20 -2.78
CA ALA A 11 7.98 2.61 -2.99
C ALA A 11 7.03 3.12 -1.91
N ALA A 12 6.05 2.31 -1.53
CA ALA A 12 5.13 2.64 -0.44
C ALA A 12 5.87 2.80 0.89
N HIS A 13 6.85 1.91 1.17
CA HIS A 13 7.69 2.03 2.35
C HIS A 13 8.48 3.35 2.34
N ALA A 14 9.07 3.71 1.21
CA ALA A 14 9.83 4.96 1.10
C ALA A 14 8.95 6.18 1.36
N ALA A 15 7.69 6.13 0.94
CA ALA A 15 6.77 7.26 1.10
C ALA A 15 6.13 7.34 2.49
N THR A 16 5.91 6.21 3.16
CA THR A 16 5.11 6.15 4.39
C THR A 16 5.87 5.70 5.61
N GLY A 17 7.03 5.04 5.43
CA GLY A 17 7.76 4.41 6.53
C GLY A 17 7.20 3.06 6.96
N ILE A 18 6.09 2.62 6.40
CA ILE A 18 5.52 1.31 6.70
C ILE A 18 6.40 0.23 6.06
N ARG A 19 6.79 -0.77 6.82
CA ARG A 19 7.66 -1.84 6.33
C ARG A 19 6.96 -2.65 5.23
N PRO A 20 7.70 -3.08 4.19
CA PRO A 20 7.11 -3.88 3.11
C PRO A 20 6.41 -5.15 3.60
N GLY A 21 6.96 -5.81 4.63
CA GLY A 21 6.34 -6.99 5.22
C GLY A 21 4.96 -6.69 5.81
N THR A 22 4.81 -5.54 6.46
CA THR A 22 3.53 -5.10 7.00
C THR A 22 2.51 -4.86 5.88
N ILE A 23 2.97 -4.23 4.80
CA ILE A 23 2.10 -3.97 3.65
C ILE A 23 1.58 -5.28 3.06
N ARG A 24 2.46 -6.29 2.92
CA ARG A 24 2.06 -7.61 2.42
C ARG A 24 1.05 -8.30 3.34
N VAL A 25 1.23 -8.19 4.65
CA VAL A 25 0.29 -8.74 5.63
C VAL A 25 -1.07 -8.08 5.48
N TRP A 26 -1.11 -6.76 5.33
CA TRP A 26 -2.36 -6.03 5.17
C TRP A 26 -3.07 -6.42 3.87
N LEU A 27 -2.32 -6.63 2.79
CA LEU A 27 -2.87 -7.13 1.53
C LEU A 27 -3.48 -8.52 1.72
N HIS A 28 -2.75 -9.40 2.39
CA HIS A 28 -3.18 -10.78 2.63
C HIS A 28 -4.45 -10.83 3.48
N ARG A 29 -4.57 -9.93 4.45
CA ARG A 29 -5.73 -9.87 5.34
C ARG A 29 -6.91 -9.08 4.76
N GLY A 30 -6.77 -8.55 3.56
CA GLY A 30 -7.82 -7.76 2.93
C GLY A 30 -7.98 -6.34 3.48
N LYS A 31 -7.01 -5.85 4.24
CA LYS A 31 -7.03 -4.47 4.74
C LYS A 31 -6.66 -3.44 3.69
N LEU A 32 -5.96 -3.86 2.64
CA LEU A 32 -5.62 -3.04 1.51
C LEU A 32 -6.20 -3.67 0.26
N THR A 33 -6.65 -2.83 -0.67
CA THR A 33 -7.12 -3.31 -1.96
C THR A 33 -5.94 -3.75 -2.81
N HIS A 34 -6.04 -4.94 -3.41
CA HIS A 34 -5.00 -5.44 -4.30
C HIS A 34 -5.26 -4.93 -5.72
N HIS A 35 -4.28 -4.24 -6.27
CA HIS A 35 -4.40 -3.61 -7.60
C HIS A 35 -3.59 -4.34 -8.68
N GLY A 36 -3.30 -5.62 -8.46
CA GLY A 36 -2.53 -6.40 -9.41
C GLY A 36 -1.04 -6.35 -9.11
N HIS A 37 -0.23 -6.62 -10.13
CA HIS A 37 1.23 -6.68 -10.00
C HIS A 37 1.87 -5.81 -11.09
N ASP A 38 3.06 -5.30 -10.80
CA ASP A 38 3.85 -4.59 -11.80
C ASP A 38 4.60 -5.58 -12.69
N GLN A 39 5.43 -5.05 -13.60
CA GLN A 39 6.19 -5.88 -14.53
C GLN A 39 7.22 -6.77 -13.85
N ALA A 40 7.67 -6.38 -12.66
CA ALA A 40 8.61 -7.16 -11.87
C ALA A 40 7.91 -8.19 -10.97
N GLY A 41 6.59 -8.30 -11.03
CA GLY A 41 5.80 -9.21 -10.21
C GLY A 41 5.55 -8.75 -8.80
N ARG A 42 5.77 -7.46 -8.51
CA ARG A 42 5.53 -6.89 -7.18
C ARG A 42 4.08 -6.44 -7.06
N ALA A 43 3.45 -6.74 -5.92
CA ALA A 43 2.07 -6.33 -5.67
C ALA A 43 1.97 -4.81 -5.61
N LEU A 44 0.92 -4.28 -6.22
CA LEU A 44 0.64 -2.85 -6.24
C LEU A 44 -0.40 -2.48 -5.20
N VAL A 45 -0.18 -1.37 -4.53
CA VAL A 45 -1.10 -0.81 -3.53
C VAL A 45 -1.35 0.65 -3.84
N ASP A 46 -2.48 1.17 -3.37
CA ASP A 46 -2.81 2.59 -3.50
C ASP A 46 -2.19 3.35 -2.32
N LEU A 47 -1.30 4.28 -2.62
CA LEU A 47 -0.62 5.07 -1.61
C LEU A 47 -1.61 5.87 -0.76
N HIS A 48 -2.70 6.37 -1.35
CA HIS A 48 -3.72 7.10 -0.60
C HIS A 48 -4.40 6.20 0.44
N GLU A 49 -4.66 4.96 0.09
CA GLU A 49 -5.25 3.99 1.03
C GLU A 49 -4.31 3.73 2.20
N LEU A 50 -3.01 3.61 1.93
CA LEU A 50 -2.01 3.46 3.00
C LEU A 50 -1.98 4.67 3.91
N GLN A 51 -2.05 5.88 3.36
CA GLN A 51 -2.06 7.10 4.16
C GLN A 51 -3.30 7.16 5.03
N ASP A 52 -4.45 6.70 4.54
CA ASP A 52 -5.68 6.61 5.32
C ASP A 52 -5.51 5.66 6.50
N HIS A 53 -4.85 4.52 6.31
CA HIS A 53 -4.56 3.59 7.39
C HIS A 53 -3.65 4.21 8.45
N LEU A 54 -2.64 4.96 8.03
CA LEU A 54 -1.76 5.66 8.96
C LEU A 54 -2.52 6.68 9.79
N THR A 55 -3.39 7.45 9.16
CA THR A 55 -4.21 8.47 9.83
C THR A 55 -5.14 7.82 10.85
N ALA A 56 -5.81 6.74 10.46
CA ALA A 56 -6.72 6.03 11.35
C ALA A 56 -5.98 5.45 12.55
N LYS A 57 -4.77 4.95 12.34
CA LYS A 57 -3.97 4.35 13.41
C LYS A 57 -3.40 5.41 14.35
N ALA A 58 -3.11 6.60 13.83
CA ALA A 58 -2.59 7.71 14.63
C ALA A 58 -3.67 8.38 15.47
N ALA A 59 -4.91 8.27 15.04
CA ALA A 59 -6.03 8.81 15.80
C ALA A 59 -6.41 7.87 16.93
#